data_6226ebd38d65e752807a27b1196f2852
#
_entry.id   6226ebd38d65e752807a27b1196f2852
#
_cell.length_a   1.000
_cell.length_b   1.000
_cell.length_c   1.000
_cell.angle_alpha   90.00
_cell.angle_beta   90.00
_cell.angle_gamma   90.00
#
_symmetry.space_group_name_H-M   'P 1'
#
loop_
_entity.id
_entity.type
_entity.pdbx_description
1 polymer ?
#
loop_
_entity_poly.entity_id
_entity_poly.type
_entity_poly.pdbx_seq_one_letter_code
_entity_poly.pdbx_strand_id
1 'polypeptide(L)'
;STGIGYPSGSGGAVTQATSKSTGVTLNTPTGVITMDDAALGAGAEVNFTVTNSTVAATDTIVLSIQSGGTPGEYLCGVTTVAAGSFQVALANLSGSSAEDAVIINYAVIKGVNS
;
A
#
# COMPACT_ATOMS: atom_id res chain seq x y z
N SER A 1 8.98 -24.03 -0.01
CA SER A 1 8.21 -23.04 0.73
C SER A 1 7.16 -23.71 1.57
N THR A 2 6.92 -23.19 2.75
CA THR A 2 5.97 -23.77 3.69
C THR A 2 4.72 -22.93 3.85
N GLY A 3 4.47 -21.98 3.00
CA GLY A 3 3.32 -21.09 3.11
C GLY A 3 2.82 -20.61 1.78
N ILE A 4 1.76 -19.79 1.84
CA ILE A 4 1.22 -19.11 0.67
C ILE A 4 2.03 -17.83 0.46
N GLY A 5 2.50 -17.62 -0.75
CA GLY A 5 3.24 -16.41 -1.07
C GLY A 5 4.11 -16.58 -2.28
N TYR A 6 4.98 -15.61 -2.49
CA TYR A 6 5.87 -15.59 -3.63
C TYR A 6 7.27 -16.08 -3.26
N PRO A 7 8.01 -16.67 -4.20
CA PRO A 7 9.37 -17.09 -3.94
C PRO A 7 10.31 -15.90 -3.70
N SER A 8 11.44 -16.18 -3.09
CA SER A 8 12.48 -15.17 -2.90
C SER A 8 12.85 -14.53 -4.25
N GLY A 9 13.05 -13.23 -4.26
CA GLY A 9 13.37 -12.48 -5.46
C GLY A 9 12.16 -11.89 -6.18
N SER A 10 10.94 -12.24 -5.75
CA SER A 10 9.71 -11.70 -6.36
C SER A 10 9.32 -10.34 -5.82
N GLY A 11 9.90 -9.89 -4.72
CA GLY A 11 9.50 -8.67 -4.04
C GLY A 11 10.39 -7.48 -4.33
N GLY A 12 9.97 -6.35 -3.83
CA GLY A 12 10.71 -5.10 -3.92
C GLY A 12 10.31 -4.15 -2.81
N ALA A 13 10.89 -2.97 -2.84
CA ALA A 13 10.61 -1.93 -1.86
C ALA A 13 10.70 -0.57 -2.52
N VAL A 14 9.85 0.36 -2.06
CA VAL A 14 9.86 1.74 -2.52
C VAL A 14 9.54 2.65 -1.34
N THR A 15 10.10 3.86 -1.36
CA THR A 15 9.81 4.89 -0.37
C THR A 15 9.08 6.03 -1.05
N GLN A 16 7.95 6.44 -0.48
CA GLN A 16 7.19 7.58 -0.96
C GLN A 16 7.98 8.87 -0.71
N ALA A 17 8.03 9.72 -1.72
CA ALA A 17 8.71 11.01 -1.63
C ALA A 17 7.70 12.12 -1.38
N THR A 18 8.12 13.22 -0.82
CA THR A 18 7.41 14.51 -0.77
C THR A 18 6.18 14.51 0.16
N SER A 19 5.21 13.61 -0.01
CA SER A 19 3.97 13.63 0.75
C SER A 19 3.30 12.26 0.78
N LYS A 20 2.28 12.11 1.62
CA LYS A 20 1.51 10.87 1.70
C LYS A 20 0.59 10.65 0.50
N SER A 21 0.42 11.63 -0.37
CA SER A 21 -0.37 11.49 -1.60
C SER A 21 0.48 11.29 -2.85
N THR A 22 1.79 11.29 -2.71
CA THR A 22 2.70 11.13 -3.84
C THR A 22 2.65 9.69 -4.35
N GLY A 23 2.45 9.52 -5.67
CA GLY A 23 2.46 8.20 -6.29
C GLY A 23 3.81 7.51 -6.21
N VAL A 24 3.80 6.19 -6.22
CA VAL A 24 5.02 5.37 -6.23
C VAL A 24 4.96 4.39 -7.39
N THR A 25 6.12 3.91 -7.81
CA THR A 25 6.23 2.87 -8.84
C THR A 25 7.03 1.71 -8.29
N LEU A 26 6.44 0.52 -8.34
CA LEU A 26 7.12 -0.70 -7.90
C LEU A 26 6.56 -1.87 -8.71
N ASN A 27 7.34 -2.37 -9.66
CA ASN A 27 6.89 -3.34 -10.67
C ASN A 27 7.16 -4.77 -10.21
N THR A 28 6.62 -5.14 -9.05
CA THR A 28 6.78 -6.48 -8.49
C THR A 28 5.44 -6.98 -7.96
N PRO A 29 5.19 -8.31 -7.98
CA PRO A 29 3.91 -8.85 -7.52
C PRO A 29 3.71 -8.77 -6.02
N THR A 30 4.77 -8.53 -5.26
CA THR A 30 4.70 -8.30 -3.82
C THR A 30 5.73 -7.25 -3.46
N GLY A 31 5.49 -6.48 -2.39
CA GLY A 31 6.45 -5.45 -2.05
C GLY A 31 6.12 -4.71 -0.77
N VAL A 32 7.01 -3.79 -0.45
CA VAL A 32 6.94 -2.96 0.75
C VAL A 32 6.97 -1.50 0.32
N ILE A 33 6.01 -0.72 0.80
CA ILE A 33 5.94 0.71 0.54
C ILE A 33 6.13 1.43 1.87
N THR A 34 7.20 2.22 1.99
CA THR A 34 7.39 3.10 3.13
C THR A 34 6.80 4.46 2.77
N MET A 35 5.73 4.85 3.45
CA MET A 35 5.08 6.12 3.19
C MET A 35 5.89 7.28 3.74
N ASP A 36 5.68 8.47 3.18
CA ASP A 36 6.25 9.70 3.69
C ASP A 36 5.76 9.96 5.11
N ASP A 37 6.58 10.58 5.95
CA ASP A 37 6.23 10.88 7.34
C ASP A 37 5.47 12.20 7.51
N ALA A 38 4.94 12.77 6.44
CA ALA A 38 4.13 13.98 6.52
C ALA A 38 2.89 13.77 7.40
N ALA A 39 2.46 14.86 8.02
CA ALA A 39 1.32 14.81 8.92
C ALA A 39 0.03 14.38 8.23
N LEU A 40 -0.76 13.52 8.89
CA LEU A 40 -2.11 13.18 8.48
C LEU A 40 -3.03 13.54 9.64
N GLY A 41 -3.96 14.45 9.40
CA GLY A 41 -4.82 14.99 10.43
C GLY A 41 -5.75 13.96 11.05
N ALA A 42 -6.26 14.28 12.23
CA ALA A 42 -7.22 13.43 12.93
C ALA A 42 -8.44 13.15 12.05
N GLY A 43 -8.77 11.89 11.85
CA GLY A 43 -9.91 11.49 11.02
C GLY A 43 -9.72 11.71 9.52
N ALA A 44 -8.55 12.15 9.08
CA ALA A 44 -8.29 12.42 7.67
C ALA A 44 -7.89 11.16 6.92
N GLU A 45 -8.14 11.17 5.61
CA GLU A 45 -7.76 10.10 4.70
C GLU A 45 -6.88 10.68 3.60
N VAL A 46 -5.91 9.89 3.16
CA VAL A 46 -5.07 10.23 2.02
C VAL A 46 -5.04 9.07 1.05
N ASN A 47 -4.96 9.37 -0.24
CA ASN A 47 -4.89 8.37 -1.32
C ASN A 47 -3.63 8.59 -2.13
N PHE A 48 -3.04 7.49 -2.60
CA PHE A 48 -1.95 7.56 -3.56
C PHE A 48 -2.02 6.41 -4.54
N THR A 49 -1.43 6.58 -5.72
CA THR A 49 -1.41 5.58 -6.78
C THR A 49 -0.11 4.78 -6.73
N VAL A 50 -0.22 3.47 -6.80
CA VAL A 50 0.91 2.57 -7.01
C VAL A 50 0.90 2.13 -8.46
N THR A 51 1.91 2.53 -9.22
CA THR A 51 2.11 2.08 -10.60
C THR A 51 2.88 0.77 -10.54
N ASN A 52 2.29 -0.29 -11.11
CA ASN A 52 2.84 -1.63 -10.99
C ASN A 52 2.47 -2.43 -12.24
N SER A 53 3.46 -2.73 -13.06
CA SER A 53 3.25 -3.41 -14.34
C SER A 53 2.77 -4.86 -14.21
N THR A 54 2.83 -5.45 -13.02
CA THR A 54 2.35 -6.82 -12.80
C THR A 54 0.85 -6.89 -12.52
N VAL A 55 0.18 -5.73 -12.36
CA VAL A 55 -1.23 -5.67 -11.99
C VAL A 55 -2.12 -5.66 -13.23
N ALA A 56 -3.17 -6.49 -13.22
CA ALA A 56 -4.24 -6.45 -14.21
C ALA A 56 -5.54 -5.99 -13.52
N ALA A 57 -6.48 -5.48 -14.30
CA ALA A 57 -7.73 -4.94 -13.76
C ALA A 57 -8.57 -5.98 -13.00
N THR A 58 -8.36 -7.26 -13.26
CA THR A 58 -9.09 -8.36 -12.60
C THR A 58 -8.40 -8.88 -11.36
N ASP A 59 -7.25 -8.32 -10.99
CA ASP A 59 -6.47 -8.81 -9.85
C ASP A 59 -7.03 -8.32 -8.53
N THR A 60 -6.71 -9.06 -7.46
CA THR A 60 -6.99 -8.67 -6.08
C THR A 60 -5.67 -8.24 -5.43
N ILE A 61 -5.69 -7.09 -4.78
CA ILE A 61 -4.53 -6.57 -4.06
C ILE A 61 -4.79 -6.71 -2.57
N VAL A 62 -3.90 -7.40 -1.88
CA VAL A 62 -3.95 -7.54 -0.42
C VAL A 62 -2.96 -6.57 0.19
N LEU A 63 -3.41 -5.80 1.17
CA LEU A 63 -2.58 -4.85 1.92
C LEU A 63 -2.54 -5.24 3.38
N SER A 64 -1.41 -4.96 4.02
CA SER A 64 -1.33 -4.95 5.48
C SER A 64 -0.36 -3.87 5.93
N ILE A 65 -0.63 -3.30 7.10
CA ILE A 65 0.31 -2.36 7.73
C ILE A 65 1.34 -3.18 8.49
N GLN A 66 2.61 -3.04 8.08
CA GLN A 66 3.70 -3.75 8.74
C GLN A 66 4.13 -3.03 10.02
N SER A 67 4.22 -1.70 9.95
CA SER A 67 4.67 -0.90 11.08
C SER A 67 4.38 0.58 10.82
N GLY A 68 4.66 1.40 11.82
CA GLY A 68 4.50 2.83 11.75
C GLY A 68 3.32 3.28 12.60
N GLY A 69 3.60 4.17 13.55
CA GLY A 69 2.59 4.70 14.45
C GLY A 69 2.17 3.74 15.54
N THR A 70 1.10 4.09 16.21
CA THR A 70 0.52 3.30 17.29
C THR A 70 -0.43 2.25 16.72
N PRO A 71 -0.42 1.00 17.21
CA PRO A 71 -1.36 -0.01 16.75
C PRO A 71 -2.82 0.47 16.86
N GLY A 72 -3.57 0.31 15.77
CA GLY A 72 -4.97 0.75 15.69
C GLY A 72 -5.16 2.20 15.27
N GLU A 73 -4.09 2.95 15.10
CA GLU A 73 -4.17 4.36 14.71
C GLU A 73 -4.57 4.52 13.24
N TYR A 74 -4.15 3.61 12.37
CA TYR A 74 -4.35 3.72 10.94
C TYR A 74 -5.14 2.54 10.38
N LEU A 75 -5.87 2.83 9.30
CA LEU A 75 -6.53 1.81 8.48
C LEU A 75 -6.12 2.05 7.02
N CYS A 76 -5.74 1.01 6.32
CA CYS A 76 -5.45 1.11 4.89
C CYS A 76 -6.32 0.16 4.07
N GLY A 77 -6.52 0.51 2.81
CA GLY A 77 -7.28 -0.32 1.88
C GLY A 77 -7.00 0.06 0.44
N VAL A 78 -7.36 -0.83 -0.46
CA VAL A 78 -7.30 -0.59 -1.90
C VAL A 78 -8.64 -0.04 -2.34
N THR A 79 -8.63 1.09 -3.05
CA THR A 79 -9.85 1.73 -3.51
C THR A 79 -10.13 1.50 -4.98
N THR A 80 -9.11 1.24 -5.79
CA THR A 80 -9.26 1.04 -7.23
C THR A 80 -8.14 0.14 -7.74
N VAL A 81 -8.48 -0.79 -8.63
CA VAL A 81 -7.50 -1.62 -9.34
C VAL A 81 -7.73 -1.46 -10.83
N ALA A 82 -6.67 -1.17 -11.56
CA ALA A 82 -6.70 -1.02 -13.01
C ALA A 82 -5.51 -1.74 -13.63
N ALA A 83 -5.50 -1.86 -14.94
CA ALA A 83 -4.34 -2.43 -15.62
C ALA A 83 -3.11 -1.54 -15.36
N GLY A 84 -2.10 -2.08 -14.72
CA GLY A 84 -0.84 -1.37 -14.45
C GLY A 84 -0.83 -0.48 -13.21
N SER A 85 -1.90 -0.45 -12.40
CA SER A 85 -1.90 0.39 -11.20
C SER A 85 -2.99 0.01 -10.21
N PHE A 86 -2.82 0.44 -8.98
CA PHE A 86 -3.89 0.41 -7.98
C PHE A 86 -3.76 1.62 -7.06
N GLN A 87 -4.84 1.99 -6.40
CA GLN A 87 -4.83 3.10 -5.44
C GLN A 87 -4.97 2.59 -4.03
N VAL A 88 -4.20 3.21 -3.14
CA VAL A 88 -4.19 2.90 -1.71
C VAL A 88 -4.73 4.10 -0.95
N ALA A 89 -5.63 3.84 -0.01
CA ALA A 89 -6.10 4.84 0.94
C ALA A 89 -5.55 4.51 2.33
N LEU A 90 -5.11 5.53 3.03
CA LEU A 90 -4.72 5.43 4.45
C LEU A 90 -5.53 6.44 5.23
N ALA A 91 -6.19 5.99 6.30
CA ALA A 91 -6.97 6.84 7.18
C ALA A 91 -6.36 6.87 8.57
N ASN A 92 -6.33 8.06 9.17
CA ASN A 92 -5.94 8.25 10.56
C ASN A 92 -7.20 8.19 11.42
N LEU A 93 -7.36 7.11 12.18
CA LEU A 93 -8.54 6.88 13.00
C LEU A 93 -8.44 7.50 14.40
N SER A 94 -7.27 8.08 14.71
CA SER A 94 -7.05 8.67 16.03
C SER A 94 -7.66 10.06 16.14
N GLY A 95 -7.72 10.58 17.35
CA GLY A 95 -8.24 11.92 17.63
C GLY A 95 -7.20 13.03 17.47
N SER A 96 -6.03 12.75 16.92
CA SER A 96 -4.98 13.76 16.76
C SER A 96 -4.20 13.53 15.47
N SER A 97 -3.54 14.58 14.99
CA SER A 97 -2.66 14.50 13.84
C SER A 97 -1.47 13.58 14.15
N ALA A 98 -1.00 12.86 13.14
CA ALA A 98 0.12 11.92 13.28
C ALA A 98 1.10 12.09 12.13
N GLU A 99 2.39 11.90 12.42
CA GLU A 99 3.49 12.09 11.47
C GLU A 99 4.34 10.82 11.45
N ASP A 100 3.80 9.75 10.87
CA ASP A 100 4.48 8.46 10.85
C ASP A 100 4.80 8.02 9.42
N ALA A 101 5.99 7.46 9.23
CA ALA A 101 6.34 6.78 8.00
C ALA A 101 5.74 5.37 8.03
N VAL A 102 4.47 5.26 7.72
CA VAL A 102 3.75 3.98 7.76
C VAL A 102 4.31 3.05 6.69
N ILE A 103 4.59 1.80 7.07
CA ILE A 103 5.11 0.79 6.15
C ILE A 103 3.99 -0.19 5.83
N ILE A 104 3.68 -0.30 4.54
CA ILE A 104 2.60 -1.14 4.03
C ILE A 104 3.19 -2.24 3.17
N ASN A 105 2.76 -3.47 3.41
CA ASN A 105 3.05 -4.60 2.54
C ASN A 105 1.90 -4.82 1.57
N TYR A 106 2.19 -5.21 0.34
CA TYR A 106 1.15 -5.60 -0.60
C TYR A 106 1.49 -6.92 -1.29
N ALA A 107 0.46 -7.60 -1.74
CA ALA A 107 0.60 -8.78 -2.60
C ALA A 107 -0.47 -8.71 -3.68
N VAL A 108 -0.07 -9.01 -4.91
CA VAL A 108 -0.98 -9.09 -6.06
C VAL A 108 -1.42 -10.53 -6.22
N ILE A 109 -2.71 -10.78 -6.14
CA ILE A 109 -3.29 -12.11 -6.38
C ILE A 109 -3.97 -12.06 -7.72
N LYS A 110 -3.51 -12.90 -8.65
CA LYS A 110 -4.03 -12.91 -10.02
C LYS A 110 -5.47 -13.39 -10.04
N GLY A 111 -6.34 -12.59 -10.64
CA GLY A 111 -7.76 -12.88 -10.70
C GLY A 111 -8.19 -13.41 -12.07
N VAL A 112 -9.28 -14.17 -12.06
CA VAL A 112 -9.95 -14.67 -13.25
C VAL A 112 -11.43 -14.41 -13.09
N ASN A 113 -12.08 -13.78 -14.06
CA ASN A 113 -13.50 -13.46 -13.96
C ASN A 113 -14.37 -14.25 -14.95
N SER A 114 -13.86 -15.37 -15.42
CA SER A 114 -14.64 -16.32 -16.21
C SER A 114 -14.00 -17.71 -16.22
#